data_2400dd34e529e9d3ee05c95992563ce1
#
_entry.id   2400dd34e529e9d3ee05c95992563ce1
#
_cell.length_a   1.000
_cell.length_b   1.000
_cell.length_c   1.000
_cell.angle_alpha   90.00
_cell.angle_beta   90.00
_cell.angle_gamma   90.00
#
_symmetry.space_group_name_H-M   'P 1'
#
loop_
_entity.id
_entity.type
_entity.pdbx_description
1 polymer ?
#
loop_
_entity_poly.entity_id
_entity_poly.type
_entity_poly.pdbx_seq_one_letter_code
_entity_poly.pdbx_strand_id
1 'polypeptide(L)'
;TLVFYGNTFEAMQWIVKTLPKNGSGYALFNLSSSAIAMGIMLPTTFCAGMTLPLITFILIREGHGERSIGAVYAANTVGAIIGIFFAIHLGMPVLGLKGLITFGAGLDIALGLALFWGTVPAGISRRVPVMVTLACAGAVAGTILFVNLDLFKMGSGVYRQ
;
A
#
# COMPACT_ATOMS: atom_id res chain seq x y z
N THR A 1 2.91 -1.25 5.75
CA THR A 1 3.81 -2.29 5.19
C THR A 1 5.27 -1.99 5.52
N LEU A 2 5.81 -0.83 5.13
CA LEU A 2 7.23 -0.49 5.33
C LEU A 2 7.65 -0.46 6.81
N VAL A 3 6.78 0.01 7.71
CA VAL A 3 7.05 0.06 9.17
C VAL A 3 7.23 -1.34 9.78
N PHE A 4 6.53 -2.35 9.25
CA PHE A 4 6.61 -3.73 9.74
C PHE A 4 7.72 -4.55 9.08
N TYR A 5 8.49 -3.96 8.15
CA TYR A 5 9.50 -4.67 7.37
C TYR A 5 10.54 -5.38 8.23
N GLY A 6 11.16 -4.67 9.19
CA GLY A 6 12.15 -5.25 10.10
C GLY A 6 11.59 -6.40 10.95
N ASN A 7 10.44 -6.16 11.58
CA ASN A 7 9.78 -7.15 12.44
C ASN A 7 9.34 -8.41 11.68
N THR A 8 9.00 -8.26 10.39
CA THR A 8 8.61 -9.40 9.54
C THR A 8 9.79 -10.35 9.33
N PHE A 9 10.99 -9.83 9.09
CA PHE A 9 12.20 -10.65 8.94
C PHE A 9 12.58 -11.37 10.22
N GLU A 10 12.52 -10.70 11.38
CA GLU A 10 12.79 -11.32 12.66
C GLU A 10 11.78 -12.43 12.99
N ALA A 11 10.50 -12.18 12.75
CA ALA A 11 9.46 -13.18 12.92
C ALA A 11 9.68 -14.40 12.03
N MET A 12 10.03 -14.19 10.75
CA MET A 12 10.34 -15.27 9.82
C MET A 12 11.56 -16.08 10.22
N GLN A 13 12.64 -15.42 10.66
CA GLN A 13 13.84 -16.11 11.15
C GLN A 13 13.53 -16.94 12.41
N TRP A 14 12.74 -16.41 13.32
CA TRP A 14 12.32 -17.16 14.52
C TRP A 14 11.50 -18.39 14.15
N ILE A 15 10.54 -18.25 13.23
CA ILE A 15 9.72 -19.35 12.73
C ILE A 15 10.61 -20.42 12.09
N VAL A 16 11.55 -20.06 11.22
CA VAL A 16 12.46 -21.03 10.57
C VAL A 16 13.34 -21.77 11.59
N LYS A 17 13.79 -21.10 12.65
CA LYS A 17 14.64 -21.72 13.70
C LYS A 17 13.86 -22.67 14.59
N THR A 18 12.56 -22.42 14.81
CA THR A 18 11.73 -23.22 15.74
C THR A 18 11.04 -24.40 15.08
N LEU A 19 10.89 -24.39 13.76
CA LEU A 19 10.18 -25.44 13.03
C LEU A 19 11.07 -26.68 12.79
N PRO A 20 10.50 -27.90 12.93
CA PRO A 20 11.21 -29.12 12.61
C PRO A 20 11.53 -29.19 11.11
N LYS A 21 12.72 -29.69 10.76
CA LYS A 21 13.19 -29.83 9.37
C LYS A 21 12.59 -31.07 8.67
N ASN A 22 11.27 -31.14 8.60
CA ASN A 22 10.51 -32.20 7.96
C ASN A 22 9.36 -31.63 7.10
N GLY A 23 8.61 -32.49 6.42
CA GLY A 23 7.50 -32.06 5.56
C GLY A 23 6.41 -31.27 6.29
N SER A 24 6.12 -31.61 7.55
CA SER A 24 5.17 -30.85 8.39
C SER A 24 5.71 -29.46 8.75
N GLY A 25 7.01 -29.34 9.05
CA GLY A 25 7.65 -28.06 9.29
C GLY A 25 7.62 -27.12 8.07
N TYR A 26 7.80 -27.68 6.87
CA TYR A 26 7.66 -26.91 5.63
C TYR A 26 6.23 -26.41 5.41
N ALA A 27 5.23 -27.25 5.68
CA ALA A 27 3.82 -26.82 5.58
C ALA A 27 3.49 -25.72 6.60
N LEU A 28 3.97 -25.82 7.84
CA LEU A 28 3.79 -24.79 8.86
C LEU A 28 4.52 -23.49 8.50
N PHE A 29 5.71 -23.57 7.92
CA PHE A 29 6.43 -22.39 7.42
C PHE A 29 5.64 -21.66 6.33
N ASN A 30 5.14 -22.40 5.33
CA ASN A 30 4.33 -21.80 4.26
C ASN A 30 3.04 -21.18 4.80
N LEU A 31 2.36 -21.85 5.74
CA LEU A 31 1.15 -21.32 6.36
C LEU A 31 1.45 -20.02 7.14
N SER A 32 2.51 -20.01 7.95
CA SER A 32 2.90 -18.83 8.73
C SER A 32 3.32 -17.68 7.85
N SER A 33 4.11 -17.95 6.80
CA SER A 33 4.52 -16.96 5.81
C SER A 33 3.32 -16.35 5.09
N SER A 34 2.38 -17.19 4.66
CA SER A 34 1.14 -16.75 4.02
C SER A 34 0.26 -15.93 4.96
N ALA A 35 0.16 -16.33 6.23
CA ALA A 35 -0.61 -15.61 7.24
C ALA A 35 -0.03 -14.21 7.51
N ILE A 36 1.30 -14.09 7.62
CA ILE A 36 1.98 -12.81 7.79
C ILE A 36 1.75 -11.92 6.55
N ALA A 37 1.96 -12.46 5.35
CA ALA A 37 1.74 -11.74 4.10
C ALA A 37 0.28 -11.26 3.99
N MET A 38 -0.67 -12.12 4.30
CA MET A 38 -2.10 -11.81 4.31
C MET A 38 -2.43 -10.70 5.32
N GLY A 39 -1.91 -10.79 6.55
CA GLY A 39 -2.11 -9.76 7.58
C GLY A 39 -1.61 -8.38 7.19
N ILE A 40 -0.49 -8.31 6.45
CA ILE A 40 0.10 -7.05 6.00
C ILE A 40 -0.62 -6.51 4.74
N MET A 41 -0.96 -7.38 3.79
CA MET A 41 -1.49 -6.96 2.48
C MET A 41 -3.01 -6.78 2.50
N LEU A 42 -3.75 -7.58 3.26
CA LEU A 42 -5.22 -7.61 3.24
C LEU A 42 -5.86 -6.24 3.55
N PRO A 43 -5.45 -5.50 4.59
CA PRO A 43 -6.05 -4.19 4.86
C PRO A 43 -5.87 -3.21 3.69
N THR A 44 -4.67 -3.19 3.10
CA THR A 44 -4.34 -2.29 1.99
C THR A 44 -5.10 -2.66 0.72
N THR A 45 -5.12 -3.95 0.36
CA THR A 45 -5.82 -4.44 -0.84
C THR A 45 -7.33 -4.31 -0.70
N PHE A 46 -7.87 -4.51 0.51
CA PHE A 46 -9.29 -4.30 0.77
C PHE A 46 -9.69 -2.85 0.56
N CYS A 47 -8.96 -1.90 1.16
CA CYS A 47 -9.21 -0.47 0.95
C CYS A 47 -9.09 -0.06 -0.52
N ALA A 48 -8.03 -0.51 -1.20
CA ALA A 48 -7.84 -0.24 -2.62
C ALA A 48 -8.98 -0.84 -3.48
N GLY A 49 -9.40 -2.07 -3.17
CA GLY A 49 -10.49 -2.74 -3.88
C GLY A 49 -11.85 -2.06 -3.75
N MET A 50 -12.10 -1.37 -2.64
CA MET A 50 -13.33 -0.62 -2.43
C MET A 50 -13.39 0.70 -3.22
N THR A 51 -12.27 1.22 -3.69
CA THR A 51 -12.19 2.55 -4.33
C THR A 51 -13.04 2.61 -5.60
N LEU A 52 -12.90 1.64 -6.51
CA LEU A 52 -13.67 1.62 -7.77
C LEU A 52 -15.17 1.49 -7.56
N PRO A 53 -15.69 0.53 -6.75
CA PRO A 53 -17.09 0.44 -6.44
C PRO A 53 -17.66 1.71 -5.81
N LEU A 54 -16.93 2.36 -4.90
CA LEU A 54 -17.37 3.59 -4.25
C LEU A 54 -17.48 4.75 -5.24
N ILE A 55 -16.47 4.96 -6.09
CA ILE A 55 -16.51 6.01 -7.12
C ILE A 55 -17.70 5.77 -8.07
N THR A 56 -17.87 4.54 -8.53
CA THR A 56 -18.97 4.16 -9.40
C THR A 56 -20.33 4.41 -8.75
N PHE A 57 -20.48 4.02 -7.49
CA PHE A 57 -21.70 4.24 -6.72
C PHE A 57 -22.04 5.75 -6.60
N ILE A 58 -21.04 6.58 -6.27
CA ILE A 58 -21.23 8.04 -6.15
C ILE A 58 -21.68 8.64 -7.48
N LEU A 59 -21.01 8.29 -8.59
CA LEU A 59 -21.34 8.82 -9.92
C LEU A 59 -22.76 8.43 -10.38
N ILE A 60 -23.17 7.19 -10.12
CA ILE A 60 -24.54 6.75 -10.43
C ILE A 60 -25.56 7.53 -9.57
N ARG A 61 -25.26 7.70 -8.28
CA ARG A 61 -26.14 8.45 -7.36
C ARG A 61 -26.28 9.92 -7.74
N GLU A 62 -25.24 10.52 -8.32
CA GLU A 62 -25.25 11.89 -8.84
C GLU A 62 -25.93 12.01 -10.22
N GLY A 63 -26.45 10.92 -10.77
CA GLY A 63 -27.22 10.92 -12.03
C GLY A 63 -26.38 10.86 -13.30
N HIS A 64 -25.10 10.52 -13.22
CA HIS A 64 -24.22 10.39 -14.38
C HIS A 64 -24.51 9.16 -15.26
N GLY A 65 -25.43 8.30 -14.83
CA GLY A 65 -25.87 7.12 -15.57
C GLY A 65 -24.86 5.98 -15.66
N GLU A 66 -25.27 4.89 -16.30
CA GLU A 66 -24.44 3.66 -16.40
C GLU A 66 -23.15 3.86 -17.22
N ARG A 67 -23.11 4.85 -18.11
CA ARG A 67 -21.93 5.18 -18.90
C ARG A 67 -20.73 5.56 -18.02
N SER A 68 -20.97 6.10 -16.83
CA SER A 68 -19.92 6.43 -15.87
C SER A 68 -19.16 5.21 -15.38
N ILE A 69 -19.79 4.04 -15.31
CA ILE A 69 -19.15 2.78 -14.93
C ILE A 69 -18.01 2.46 -15.90
N GLY A 70 -18.33 2.44 -17.20
CA GLY A 70 -17.34 2.18 -18.24
C GLY A 70 -16.18 3.19 -18.22
N ALA A 71 -16.49 4.48 -18.02
CA ALA A 71 -15.47 5.53 -17.94
C ALA A 71 -14.52 5.35 -16.77
N VAL A 72 -15.02 4.99 -15.57
CA VAL A 72 -14.19 4.73 -14.38
C VAL A 72 -13.27 3.53 -14.61
N TYR A 73 -13.79 2.42 -15.12
CA TYR A 73 -12.97 1.23 -15.40
C TYR A 73 -11.95 1.47 -16.51
N ALA A 74 -12.32 2.21 -17.56
CA ALA A 74 -11.39 2.58 -18.62
C ALA A 74 -10.24 3.48 -18.08
N ALA A 75 -10.58 4.50 -17.29
CA ALA A 75 -9.60 5.37 -16.66
C ALA A 75 -8.63 4.59 -15.73
N ASN A 76 -9.17 3.66 -14.93
CA ASN A 76 -8.36 2.78 -14.07
C ASN A 76 -7.40 1.91 -14.90
N THR A 77 -7.87 1.33 -16.00
CA THR A 77 -7.05 0.48 -16.88
C THR A 77 -5.93 1.29 -17.53
N VAL A 78 -6.25 2.47 -18.08
CA VAL A 78 -5.26 3.37 -18.68
C VAL A 78 -4.24 3.82 -17.62
N GLY A 79 -4.71 4.20 -16.44
CA GLY A 79 -3.86 4.57 -15.31
C GLY A 79 -2.92 3.44 -14.88
N ALA A 80 -3.40 2.20 -14.84
CA ALA A 80 -2.59 1.03 -14.51
C ALA A 80 -1.48 0.79 -15.55
N ILE A 81 -1.80 0.89 -16.85
CA ILE A 81 -0.80 0.73 -17.92
C ILE A 81 0.27 1.82 -17.80
N ILE A 82 -0.12 3.08 -17.71
CA ILE A 82 0.81 4.21 -17.56
C ILE A 82 1.65 4.04 -16.29
N GLY A 83 1.01 3.65 -15.18
CA GLY A 83 1.69 3.43 -13.89
C GLY A 83 2.75 2.35 -13.95
N ILE A 84 2.48 1.22 -14.62
CA ILE A 84 3.45 0.14 -14.79
C ILE A 84 4.65 0.61 -15.64
N PHE A 85 4.40 1.29 -16.77
CA PHE A 85 5.48 1.84 -17.60
C PHE A 85 6.34 2.83 -16.82
N PHE A 86 5.71 3.76 -16.11
CA PHE A 86 6.41 4.70 -15.24
C PHE A 86 7.24 3.99 -14.17
N ALA A 87 6.65 3.02 -13.46
CA ALA A 87 7.32 2.30 -12.38
C ALA A 87 8.57 1.56 -12.87
N ILE A 88 8.49 0.87 -14.01
CA ILE A 88 9.60 0.05 -14.53
C ILE A 88 10.71 0.92 -15.13
N HIS A 89 10.35 1.92 -15.95
CA HIS A 89 11.34 2.65 -16.75
C HIS A 89 11.91 3.89 -16.05
N LEU A 90 11.15 4.50 -15.17
CA LEU A 90 11.56 5.72 -14.45
C LEU A 90 11.63 5.51 -12.94
N GLY A 91 10.59 4.93 -12.36
CA GLY A 91 10.46 4.83 -10.90
C GLY A 91 11.54 3.96 -10.28
N MET A 92 11.70 2.73 -10.76
CA MET A 92 12.70 1.81 -10.23
C MET A 92 14.15 2.28 -10.45
N PRO A 93 14.56 2.73 -11.68
CA PRO A 93 15.93 3.20 -11.91
C PRO A 93 16.30 4.47 -11.13
N VAL A 94 15.36 5.40 -10.98
CA VAL A 94 15.64 6.73 -10.39
C VAL A 94 15.39 6.76 -8.88
N LEU A 95 14.28 6.21 -8.43
CA LEU A 95 13.85 6.28 -7.02
C LEU A 95 14.22 5.03 -6.22
N GLY A 96 14.51 3.92 -6.90
CA GLY A 96 14.64 2.61 -6.26
C GLY A 96 13.33 2.11 -5.67
N LEU A 97 13.36 0.92 -5.07
CA LEU A 97 12.15 0.27 -4.52
C LEU A 97 11.51 1.10 -3.40
N LYS A 98 12.32 1.57 -2.44
CA LYS A 98 11.82 2.39 -1.31
C LYS A 98 11.19 3.69 -1.81
N GLY A 99 11.90 4.40 -2.69
CA GLY A 99 11.43 5.67 -3.22
C GLY A 99 10.14 5.51 -4.02
N LEU A 100 10.04 4.47 -4.85
CA LEU A 100 8.84 4.19 -5.64
C LEU A 100 7.61 3.90 -4.76
N ILE A 101 7.76 3.07 -3.73
CA ILE A 101 6.67 2.78 -2.78
C ILE A 101 6.25 4.04 -2.02
N THR A 102 7.23 4.84 -1.57
CA THR A 102 6.96 6.09 -0.85
C THR A 102 6.29 7.13 -1.76
N PHE A 103 6.71 7.21 -3.02
CA PHE A 103 6.11 8.08 -4.02
C PHE A 103 4.65 7.70 -4.30
N GLY A 104 4.36 6.40 -4.50
CA GLY A 104 3.00 5.91 -4.68
C GLY A 104 2.11 6.20 -3.48
N ALA A 105 2.57 5.89 -2.27
CA ALA A 105 1.85 6.21 -1.04
C ALA A 105 1.62 7.73 -0.86
N GLY A 106 2.59 8.55 -1.25
CA GLY A 106 2.48 10.01 -1.25
C GLY A 106 1.40 10.52 -2.20
N LEU A 107 1.33 9.95 -3.41
CA LEU A 107 0.26 10.26 -4.38
C LEU A 107 -1.12 9.88 -3.84
N ASP A 108 -1.28 8.68 -3.29
CA ASP A 108 -2.55 8.23 -2.73
C ASP A 108 -3.02 9.14 -1.59
N ILE A 109 -2.09 9.51 -0.69
CA ILE A 109 -2.38 10.43 0.41
C ILE A 109 -2.74 11.82 -0.13
N ALA A 110 -2.00 12.34 -1.10
CA ALA A 110 -2.26 13.65 -1.70
C ALA A 110 -3.65 13.70 -2.35
N LEU A 111 -4.01 12.67 -3.13
CA LEU A 111 -5.33 12.53 -3.73
C LEU A 111 -6.44 12.40 -2.67
N GLY A 112 -6.23 11.56 -1.66
CA GLY A 112 -7.17 11.40 -0.55
C GLY A 112 -7.39 12.71 0.20
N LEU A 113 -6.34 13.47 0.48
CA LEU A 113 -6.44 14.79 1.12
C LEU A 113 -7.13 15.81 0.22
N ALA A 114 -6.82 15.85 -1.07
CA ALA A 114 -7.48 16.75 -2.02
C ALA A 114 -8.99 16.52 -2.07
N LEU A 115 -9.41 15.25 -2.16
CA LEU A 115 -10.83 14.88 -2.10
C LEU A 115 -11.46 15.22 -0.75
N PHE A 116 -10.77 14.93 0.34
CA PHE A 116 -11.25 15.23 1.69
C PHE A 116 -11.47 16.73 1.89
N TRP A 117 -10.50 17.57 1.52
CA TRP A 117 -10.63 19.01 1.62
C TRP A 117 -11.73 19.58 0.70
N GLY A 118 -11.92 18.98 -0.49
CA GLY A 118 -12.98 19.36 -1.42
C GLY A 118 -14.40 19.00 -0.96
N THR A 119 -14.52 17.99 -0.08
CA THR A 119 -15.82 17.47 0.36
C THR A 119 -16.16 17.79 1.82
N VAL A 120 -15.28 18.48 2.55
CA VAL A 120 -15.52 18.84 3.96
C VAL A 120 -16.79 19.69 4.08
N PRO A 121 -17.83 19.22 4.82
CA PRO A 121 -19.03 19.99 5.06
C PRO A 121 -18.71 21.27 5.88
N ALA A 122 -19.42 22.35 5.59
CA ALA A 122 -19.22 23.64 6.24
C ALA A 122 -19.36 23.64 7.78
N GLY A 123 -19.93 22.57 8.35
CA GLY A 123 -20.11 22.41 9.81
C GLY A 123 -18.95 21.71 10.53
N ILE A 124 -17.96 21.15 9.82
CA ILE A 124 -16.83 20.48 10.46
C ILE A 124 -15.76 21.50 10.84
N SER A 125 -15.32 21.45 12.10
CA SER A 125 -14.23 22.30 12.58
C SER A 125 -12.98 22.11 11.72
N ARG A 126 -12.36 23.20 11.29
CA ARG A 126 -11.08 23.20 10.52
C ARG A 126 -9.95 22.43 11.21
N ARG A 127 -10.07 22.15 12.50
CA ARG A 127 -9.08 21.36 13.25
C ARG A 127 -9.00 19.92 12.75
N VAL A 128 -10.13 19.31 12.36
CA VAL A 128 -10.17 17.90 11.90
C VAL A 128 -9.36 17.70 10.62
N PRO A 129 -9.61 18.44 9.51
CA PRO A 129 -8.81 18.26 8.30
C PRO A 129 -7.33 18.60 8.50
N VAL A 130 -7.01 19.59 9.33
CA VAL A 130 -5.61 19.92 9.66
C VAL A 130 -4.94 18.77 10.41
N MET A 131 -5.59 18.18 11.42
CA MET A 131 -5.03 17.02 12.15
C MET A 131 -4.81 15.81 11.24
N VAL A 132 -5.76 15.51 10.36
CA VAL A 132 -5.63 14.42 9.38
C VAL A 132 -4.46 14.68 8.45
N THR A 133 -4.32 15.90 7.92
CA THR A 133 -3.20 16.27 7.05
C THR A 133 -1.86 16.13 7.76
N LEU A 134 -1.76 16.60 9.01
CA LEU A 134 -0.53 16.47 9.80
C LEU A 134 -0.20 15.02 10.14
N ALA A 135 -1.20 14.19 10.45
CA ALA A 135 -1.00 12.76 10.70
C ALA A 135 -0.48 12.04 9.44
N CYS A 136 -1.06 12.32 8.28
CA CYS A 136 -0.62 11.76 7.00
C CYS A 136 0.81 12.23 6.63
N ALA A 137 1.10 13.51 6.78
CA ALA A 137 2.43 14.05 6.54
C ALA A 137 3.48 13.45 7.49
N GLY A 138 3.13 13.31 8.77
CA GLY A 138 3.97 12.66 9.78
C GLY A 138 4.23 11.19 9.45
N ALA A 139 3.24 10.46 8.97
CA ALA A 139 3.40 9.06 8.55
C ALA A 139 4.36 8.92 7.36
N VAL A 140 4.24 9.79 6.36
CA VAL A 140 5.16 9.80 5.19
C VAL A 140 6.57 10.18 5.63
N ALA A 141 6.72 11.25 6.40
CA ALA A 141 8.02 11.68 6.91
C ALA A 141 8.67 10.59 7.78
N GLY A 142 7.92 9.96 8.66
CA GLY A 142 8.38 8.84 9.47
C GLY A 142 8.86 7.66 8.61
N THR A 143 8.13 7.33 7.54
CA THR A 143 8.55 6.28 6.60
C THR A 143 9.87 6.62 5.91
N ILE A 144 10.04 7.86 5.47
CA ILE A 144 11.26 8.31 4.80
C ILE A 144 12.47 8.26 5.74
N LEU A 145 12.31 8.74 6.97
CA LEU A 145 13.39 8.93 7.92
C LEU A 145 13.80 7.64 8.66
N PHE A 146 12.82 6.82 9.07
CA PHE A 146 13.07 5.69 9.96
C PHE A 146 13.12 4.33 9.28
N VAL A 147 12.54 4.18 8.08
CA VAL A 147 12.53 2.90 7.39
C VAL A 147 13.74 2.79 6.45
N ASN A 148 14.70 1.95 6.81
CA ASN A 148 15.81 1.59 5.94
C ASN A 148 15.56 0.21 5.33
N LEU A 149 15.40 0.15 4.01
CA LEU A 149 15.31 -1.11 3.27
C LEU A 149 16.73 -1.58 2.96
N ASP A 150 17.12 -2.70 3.56
CA ASP A 150 18.37 -3.37 3.26
C ASP A 150 18.17 -4.28 2.03
N LEU A 151 18.66 -3.82 0.88
CA LEU A 151 18.56 -4.55 -0.38
C LEU A 151 19.26 -5.91 -0.34
N PHE A 152 20.33 -6.04 0.46
CA PHE A 152 21.03 -7.30 0.64
C PHE A 152 20.19 -8.32 1.40
N LYS A 153 19.47 -7.88 2.44
CA LYS A 153 18.53 -8.75 3.17
C LYS A 153 17.36 -9.19 2.29
N MET A 154 16.87 -8.29 1.42
CA MET A 154 15.80 -8.64 0.48
C MET A 154 16.24 -9.65 -0.58
N GLY A 155 17.48 -9.54 -1.07
CA GLY A 155 18.03 -10.44 -2.10
C GLY A 155 18.59 -11.76 -1.56
N SER A 156 18.98 -11.82 -0.28
CA SER A 156 19.63 -13.00 0.30
C SER A 156 18.69 -14.16 0.62
N GLY A 157 17.38 -13.89 0.74
CA GLY A 157 16.39 -14.88 1.20
C GLY A 157 16.62 -15.30 2.67
N VAL A 158 15.59 -15.91 3.26
CA VAL A 158 15.59 -16.32 4.68
C VAL A 158 16.60 -17.43 5.00
N TYR A 159 17.08 -18.14 3.99
CA TYR A 159 17.91 -19.35 4.12
C TYR A 159 19.43 -19.13 4.00
N ARG A 160 19.89 -17.90 3.72
CA ARG A 160 21.32 -17.61 3.48
C ARG A 160 22.04 -16.90 4.63
N GLN A 161 21.53 -17.02 5.85
CA GLN A 161 22.24 -16.53 7.05
C GLN A 161 22.64 -17.66 7.97
#